data_f4c2a8a8dad4439cf66955c38dc27726
#
_entry.id   f4c2a8a8dad4439cf66955c38dc27726
#
_cell.length_a   1.000
_cell.length_b   1.000
_cell.length_c   1.000
_cell.angle_alpha   90.00
_cell.angle_beta   90.00
_cell.angle_gamma   90.00
#
_symmetry.space_group_name_H-M   'P 1'
#
loop_
_entity.id
_entity.type
_entity.pdbx_description
1 polymer ?
#
loop_
_entity_poly.entity_id
_entity_poly.type
_entity_poly.pdbx_seq_one_letter_code
_entity_poly.pdbx_strand_id
1 'polypeptide(L)'
;MKIIKTICIGLTAALSSLPTFAQQTYEELEQLTVNEQVTTVITASEPIRFVDISTDKVVGDQPINNTIRLKPKETGHEDGEILAVVTIVTERYRTQYALLYTTRMQEAVTDKEIEFRERNAYNNPAVSMSQADMTQFARRIWNSPAKYRNVRSREHRMTMRLNNIYAVGDYFFIDISIENKTNIRFDIDEIRVKLADKKVTKATNAQIVELTPALVLEQVKSFRHGYRNVIVLKKMTFPNDKVLTIEMTEKQISGRNIHLNIDYEDVLSADSFNRVLLEEE
;
A
#
# COMPACT_ATOMS: atom_id res chain seq x y z
N MET A 1 45.43 -66.33 25.56
CA MET A 1 44.05 -65.99 25.30
C MET A 1 43.91 -64.43 25.32
N LYS A 2 44.00 -63.78 24.17
CA LYS A 2 43.94 -62.33 24.04
C LYS A 2 42.67 -62.00 23.24
N ILE A 3 41.75 -61.27 23.87
CA ILE A 3 40.50 -60.81 23.28
C ILE A 3 40.79 -59.52 22.55
N ILE A 4 40.64 -59.48 21.25
CA ILE A 4 40.75 -58.29 20.41
C ILE A 4 39.35 -57.63 20.43
N LYS A 5 39.24 -56.45 21.00
CA LYS A 5 38.05 -55.62 20.89
C LYS A 5 38.11 -54.78 19.60
N THR A 6 37.27 -55.13 18.67
CA THR A 6 37.07 -54.36 17.45
C THR A 6 36.19 -53.16 17.79
N ILE A 7 36.74 -51.96 17.67
CA ILE A 7 35.99 -50.69 17.80
C ILE A 7 35.47 -50.32 16.41
N CYS A 8 34.15 -50.45 16.21
CA CYS A 8 33.48 -49.87 15.02
C CYS A 8 33.32 -48.36 15.22
N ILE A 9 34.11 -47.58 14.50
CA ILE A 9 33.88 -46.12 14.39
C ILE A 9 32.81 -45.91 13.36
N GLY A 10 31.60 -45.58 13.84
CA GLY A 10 30.49 -45.14 12.96
C GLY A 10 30.76 -43.70 12.52
N LEU A 11 31.06 -43.56 11.22
CA LEU A 11 31.19 -42.25 10.58
C LEU A 11 29.77 -41.75 10.24
N THR A 12 29.19 -40.95 11.15
CA THR A 12 27.95 -40.23 10.86
C THR A 12 28.28 -39.06 9.94
N ALA A 13 27.99 -39.23 8.63
CA ALA A 13 28.01 -38.14 7.68
C ALA A 13 26.86 -37.18 8.00
N ALA A 14 27.18 -36.08 8.66
CA ALA A 14 26.25 -34.94 8.77
C ALA A 14 26.06 -34.36 7.36
N LEU A 15 24.96 -34.69 6.68
CA LEU A 15 24.52 -33.96 5.51
C LEU A 15 24.12 -32.56 5.99
N SER A 16 25.03 -31.61 5.88
CA SER A 16 24.70 -30.20 5.94
C SER A 16 23.82 -29.88 4.74
N SER A 17 22.53 -29.76 4.94
CA SER A 17 21.62 -29.19 3.95
C SER A 17 22.00 -27.71 3.77
N LEU A 18 22.84 -27.45 2.78
CA LEU A 18 23.01 -26.08 2.28
C LEU A 18 21.63 -25.59 1.81
N PRO A 19 21.24 -24.35 2.13
CA PRO A 19 20.04 -23.79 1.58
C PRO A 19 20.23 -23.73 0.06
N THR A 20 19.60 -24.65 -0.65
CA THR A 20 19.48 -24.59 -2.09
C THR A 20 18.58 -23.39 -2.36
N PHE A 21 19.13 -22.29 -2.86
CA PHE A 21 18.33 -21.25 -3.48
C PHE A 21 17.61 -21.95 -4.64
N ALA A 22 16.32 -22.21 -4.47
CA ALA A 22 15.51 -22.84 -5.48
C ALA A 22 15.48 -21.91 -6.70
N GLN A 23 16.24 -22.26 -7.73
CA GLN A 23 16.20 -21.60 -9.01
C GLN A 23 14.96 -22.13 -9.72
N GLN A 24 13.94 -21.28 -9.87
CA GLN A 24 12.73 -21.68 -10.59
C GLN A 24 13.03 -21.69 -12.09
N THR A 25 12.81 -22.82 -12.73
CA THR A 25 12.93 -22.97 -14.18
C THR A 25 11.63 -22.64 -14.87
N TYR A 26 11.67 -22.37 -16.16
CA TYR A 26 10.50 -22.06 -16.97
C TYR A 26 9.42 -23.17 -16.94
N GLU A 27 9.82 -24.43 -16.91
CA GLU A 27 8.93 -25.60 -16.86
C GLU A 27 8.14 -25.72 -15.55
N GLU A 28 8.60 -25.05 -14.49
CA GLU A 28 7.98 -25.05 -13.17
C GLU A 28 6.97 -23.89 -12.99
N LEU A 29 6.84 -23.00 -13.99
CA LEU A 29 5.90 -21.91 -13.92
C LEU A 29 4.46 -22.39 -14.07
N GLU A 30 3.56 -21.83 -13.29
CA GLU A 30 2.13 -22.04 -13.50
C GLU A 30 1.70 -21.48 -14.85
N GLN A 31 0.97 -22.30 -15.62
CA GLN A 31 0.51 -21.95 -16.96
C GLN A 31 -0.90 -21.38 -16.90
N LEU A 32 -1.10 -20.23 -17.54
CA LEU A 32 -2.41 -19.62 -17.75
C LEU A 32 -2.75 -19.66 -19.24
N THR A 33 -3.84 -20.34 -19.59
CA THR A 33 -4.34 -20.38 -20.96
C THR A 33 -4.97 -19.03 -21.33
N VAL A 34 -4.56 -18.47 -22.48
CA VAL A 34 -5.01 -17.14 -22.95
C VAL A 34 -5.46 -17.22 -24.40
N ASN A 35 -6.39 -16.34 -24.78
CA ASN A 35 -6.94 -16.25 -26.13
C ASN A 35 -7.15 -14.79 -26.53
N GLU A 36 -6.99 -14.44 -27.82
CA GLU A 36 -7.13 -13.06 -28.31
C GLU A 36 -8.55 -12.48 -28.20
N GLN A 37 -9.55 -13.32 -28.01
CA GLN A 37 -10.94 -12.88 -27.84
C GLN A 37 -11.34 -12.70 -26.38
N VAL A 38 -10.47 -13.14 -25.44
CA VAL A 38 -10.73 -13.11 -23.99
C VAL A 38 -9.66 -12.29 -23.29
N THR A 39 -10.08 -11.40 -22.40
CA THR A 39 -9.17 -10.70 -21.51
C THR A 39 -8.97 -11.51 -20.24
N THR A 40 -7.72 -11.86 -19.92
CA THR A 40 -7.35 -12.49 -18.65
C THR A 40 -7.09 -11.39 -17.62
N VAL A 41 -7.81 -11.44 -16.51
CA VAL A 41 -7.65 -10.53 -15.36
C VAL A 41 -6.87 -11.25 -14.28
N ILE A 42 -5.80 -10.64 -13.77
CA ILE A 42 -5.02 -11.19 -12.65
C ILE A 42 -5.07 -10.21 -11.50
N THR A 43 -5.53 -10.70 -10.33
CA THR A 43 -5.71 -9.90 -9.13
C THR A 43 -4.74 -10.33 -8.03
N ALA A 44 -4.00 -9.36 -7.49
CA ALA A 44 -3.10 -9.54 -6.37
C ALA A 44 -3.78 -9.16 -5.03
N SER A 45 -3.30 -9.70 -3.92
CA SER A 45 -3.77 -9.37 -2.57
C SER A 45 -3.26 -8.03 -2.03
N GLU A 46 -2.28 -7.42 -2.72
CA GLU A 46 -1.67 -6.14 -2.36
C GLU A 46 -1.27 -5.35 -3.63
N PRO A 47 -0.91 -4.07 -3.52
CA PRO A 47 -0.57 -3.25 -4.67
C PRO A 47 0.55 -3.85 -5.53
N ILE A 48 0.31 -3.93 -6.84
CA ILE A 48 1.30 -4.30 -7.84
C ILE A 48 2.17 -3.08 -8.11
N ARG A 49 3.48 -3.26 -8.03
CA ARG A 49 4.47 -2.18 -8.20
C ARG A 49 5.17 -2.24 -9.55
N PHE A 50 5.25 -3.44 -10.12
CA PHE A 50 5.90 -3.64 -11.40
C PHE A 50 5.30 -4.85 -12.10
N VAL A 51 5.15 -4.77 -13.42
CA VAL A 51 4.74 -5.87 -14.30
C VAL A 51 5.71 -5.90 -15.48
N ASP A 52 6.22 -7.07 -15.76
CA ASP A 52 7.01 -7.34 -16.94
C ASP A 52 6.33 -8.43 -17.80
N ILE A 53 6.25 -8.19 -19.09
CA ILE A 53 5.74 -9.14 -20.08
C ILE A 53 6.90 -9.42 -21.03
N SER A 54 7.43 -10.65 -21.02
CA SER A 54 8.70 -11.01 -21.66
C SER A 54 8.73 -10.87 -23.19
N THR A 55 7.56 -10.76 -23.84
CA THR A 55 7.44 -10.60 -25.29
C THR A 55 6.41 -9.55 -25.65
N ASP A 56 6.40 -9.10 -26.90
CA ASP A 56 5.39 -8.17 -27.43
C ASP A 56 4.15 -8.87 -27.99
N LYS A 57 4.06 -10.21 -27.91
CA LYS A 57 2.90 -10.99 -28.36
C LYS A 57 1.66 -10.78 -27.47
N VAL A 58 1.86 -10.34 -26.25
CA VAL A 58 0.81 -10.06 -25.26
C VAL A 58 0.85 -8.58 -24.90
N VAL A 59 -0.31 -7.98 -24.80
CA VAL A 59 -0.49 -6.60 -24.28
C VAL A 59 -1.19 -6.66 -22.94
N GLY A 60 -0.90 -5.69 -22.07
CA GLY A 60 -1.53 -5.58 -20.78
C GLY A 60 -1.58 -4.15 -20.27
N ASP A 61 -2.48 -3.91 -19.32
CA ASP A 61 -2.58 -2.67 -18.57
C ASP A 61 -2.91 -2.95 -17.10
N GLN A 62 -2.76 -1.93 -16.28
CA GLN A 62 -3.07 -1.96 -14.85
C GLN A 62 -4.21 -0.97 -14.54
N PRO A 63 -5.48 -1.39 -14.61
CA PRO A 63 -6.64 -0.50 -14.41
C PRO A 63 -6.78 -0.01 -12.97
N ILE A 64 -6.35 -0.81 -11.99
CA ILE A 64 -6.33 -0.48 -10.56
C ILE A 64 -5.05 -1.03 -9.90
N ASN A 65 -4.74 -0.55 -8.72
CA ASN A 65 -3.45 -0.78 -8.07
C ASN A 65 -3.07 -2.26 -7.86
N ASN A 66 -4.04 -3.17 -7.74
CA ASN A 66 -3.81 -4.58 -7.47
C ASN A 66 -4.27 -5.51 -8.58
N THR A 67 -4.63 -5.00 -9.75
CA THR A 67 -5.18 -5.81 -10.85
C THR A 67 -4.53 -5.44 -12.17
N ILE A 68 -4.14 -6.44 -12.93
CA ILE A 68 -3.68 -6.31 -14.33
C ILE A 68 -4.64 -7.03 -15.27
N ARG A 69 -4.69 -6.55 -16.51
CA ARG A 69 -5.41 -7.20 -17.61
C ARG A 69 -4.42 -7.55 -18.70
N LEU A 70 -4.54 -8.76 -19.24
CA LEU A 70 -3.67 -9.29 -20.28
C LEU A 70 -4.49 -9.79 -21.45
N LYS A 71 -4.00 -9.58 -22.66
CA LYS A 71 -4.62 -10.05 -23.87
C LYS A 71 -3.56 -10.35 -24.94
N PRO A 72 -3.59 -11.52 -25.61
CA PRO A 72 -2.76 -11.76 -26.78
C PRO A 72 -3.09 -10.81 -27.93
N LYS A 73 -2.10 -10.45 -28.72
CA LYS A 73 -2.31 -9.74 -29.99
C LYS A 73 -2.90 -10.69 -31.03
N GLU A 74 -3.70 -10.16 -31.95
CA GLU A 74 -4.29 -10.90 -33.06
C GLU A 74 -3.23 -11.21 -34.13
N THR A 75 -2.37 -12.22 -33.90
CA THR A 75 -1.28 -12.58 -34.82
C THR A 75 -1.07 -14.09 -34.86
N GLY A 76 -1.95 -14.85 -35.50
CA GLY A 76 -1.71 -16.21 -35.97
C GLY A 76 -0.88 -17.14 -35.05
N HIS A 77 -1.29 -17.26 -33.79
CA HIS A 77 -0.62 -18.12 -32.80
C HIS A 77 -1.05 -19.58 -32.97
N GLU A 78 -0.16 -20.51 -32.65
CA GLU A 78 -0.46 -21.94 -32.64
C GLU A 78 -1.01 -22.39 -31.27
N ASP A 79 -1.95 -23.35 -31.29
CA ASP A 79 -2.50 -23.91 -30.03
C ASP A 79 -1.37 -24.58 -29.22
N GLY A 80 -1.28 -24.24 -27.94
CA GLY A 80 -0.18 -24.69 -27.07
C GLY A 80 1.10 -23.87 -27.16
N GLU A 81 1.14 -22.80 -27.98
CA GLU A 81 2.28 -21.91 -28.04
C GLU A 81 2.37 -21.07 -26.72
N ILE A 82 3.58 -20.95 -26.19
CA ILE A 82 3.83 -20.05 -25.06
C ILE A 82 4.15 -18.67 -25.58
N LEU A 83 3.26 -17.72 -25.31
CA LEU A 83 3.35 -16.36 -25.84
C LEU A 83 4.30 -15.48 -25.04
N ALA A 84 4.27 -15.61 -23.74
CA ALA A 84 5.08 -14.78 -22.82
C ALA A 84 5.18 -15.39 -21.44
N VAL A 85 6.17 -14.94 -20.68
CA VAL A 85 6.19 -15.06 -19.22
C VAL A 85 5.83 -13.69 -18.66
N VAL A 86 4.85 -13.66 -17.76
CA VAL A 86 4.46 -12.46 -17.02
C VAL A 86 5.04 -12.52 -15.62
N THR A 87 5.79 -11.50 -15.26
CA THR A 87 6.32 -11.30 -13.90
C THR A 87 5.55 -10.19 -13.23
N ILE A 88 4.94 -10.50 -12.09
CA ILE A 88 4.20 -9.54 -11.26
C ILE A 88 4.96 -9.34 -9.96
N VAL A 89 5.36 -8.11 -9.67
CA VAL A 89 6.06 -7.72 -8.45
C VAL A 89 5.16 -6.81 -7.64
N THR A 90 4.87 -7.22 -6.42
CA THR A 90 4.07 -6.46 -5.46
C THR A 90 4.97 -5.76 -4.42
N GLU A 91 4.44 -5.41 -3.27
CA GLU A 91 5.23 -4.83 -2.19
C GLU A 91 6.10 -5.87 -1.46
N ARG A 92 5.59 -7.09 -1.26
CA ARG A 92 6.20 -8.13 -0.42
C ARG A 92 6.44 -9.47 -1.11
N TYR A 93 5.91 -9.66 -2.31
CA TYR A 93 6.14 -10.88 -3.07
C TYR A 93 6.23 -10.63 -4.57
N ARG A 94 6.72 -11.62 -5.28
CA ARG A 94 6.65 -11.71 -6.74
C ARG A 94 6.02 -13.04 -7.15
N THR A 95 5.39 -13.06 -8.31
CA THR A 95 4.90 -14.26 -8.94
C THR A 95 5.15 -14.22 -10.44
N GLN A 96 5.19 -15.38 -11.09
CA GLN A 96 5.39 -15.51 -12.52
C GLN A 96 4.44 -16.53 -13.08
N TYR A 97 3.91 -16.25 -14.28
CA TYR A 97 3.05 -17.14 -15.03
C TYR A 97 3.54 -17.27 -16.47
N ALA A 98 3.48 -18.50 -17.02
CA ALA A 98 3.65 -18.74 -18.44
C ALA A 98 2.28 -18.62 -19.14
N LEU A 99 2.17 -17.74 -20.13
CA LEU A 99 0.93 -17.56 -20.89
C LEU A 99 0.91 -18.52 -22.08
N LEU A 100 0.04 -19.51 -22.02
CA LEU A 100 -0.15 -20.55 -23.03
C LEU A 100 -1.32 -20.17 -23.94
N TYR A 101 -1.09 -20.09 -25.24
CA TYR A 101 -2.16 -19.78 -26.18
C TYR A 101 -3.10 -20.98 -26.38
N THR A 102 -4.41 -20.72 -26.43
CA THR A 102 -5.40 -21.70 -26.84
C THR A 102 -6.33 -21.15 -27.91
N THR A 103 -6.56 -21.96 -28.95
CA THR A 103 -7.57 -21.63 -29.98
C THR A 103 -9.00 -21.79 -29.46
N ARG A 104 -9.18 -22.49 -28.32
CA ARG A 104 -10.47 -22.77 -27.70
C ARG A 104 -10.79 -21.70 -26.65
N MET A 105 -11.59 -20.71 -27.05
CA MET A 105 -11.96 -19.59 -26.16
C MET A 105 -12.50 -20.05 -24.80
N GLN A 106 -13.19 -21.20 -24.73
CA GLN A 106 -13.76 -21.73 -23.48
C GLN A 106 -12.72 -22.19 -22.47
N GLU A 107 -11.49 -22.44 -22.92
CA GLU A 107 -10.37 -22.87 -22.07
C GLU A 107 -9.52 -21.68 -21.59
N ALA A 108 -9.74 -20.50 -22.14
CA ALA A 108 -9.02 -19.31 -21.72
C ALA A 108 -9.43 -18.87 -20.31
N VAL A 109 -8.42 -18.60 -19.48
CA VAL A 109 -8.59 -18.08 -18.12
C VAL A 109 -9.10 -16.64 -18.19
N THR A 110 -10.25 -16.38 -17.60
CA THR A 110 -10.87 -15.02 -17.56
C THR A 110 -10.49 -14.26 -16.31
N ASP A 111 -10.31 -14.97 -15.17
CA ASP A 111 -10.01 -14.40 -13.87
C ASP A 111 -9.06 -15.31 -13.08
N LYS A 112 -7.99 -14.73 -12.57
CA LYS A 112 -6.96 -15.40 -11.78
C LYS A 112 -6.65 -14.58 -10.54
N GLU A 113 -6.95 -15.10 -9.38
CA GLU A 113 -6.47 -14.55 -8.12
C GLU A 113 -5.12 -15.20 -7.74
N ILE A 114 -4.12 -14.39 -7.38
CA ILE A 114 -2.80 -14.90 -6.99
C ILE A 114 -2.90 -15.61 -5.63
N GLU A 115 -2.79 -16.93 -5.64
CA GLU A 115 -2.85 -17.75 -4.44
C GLU A 115 -1.59 -17.59 -3.56
N PHE A 116 -1.72 -17.89 -2.27
CA PHE A 116 -0.59 -17.78 -1.34
C PHE A 116 0.61 -18.65 -1.74
N ARG A 117 0.37 -19.87 -2.24
CA ARG A 117 1.41 -20.81 -2.69
C ARG A 117 2.23 -20.33 -3.90
N GLU A 118 1.67 -19.42 -4.69
CA GLU A 118 2.28 -18.85 -5.91
C GLU A 118 3.17 -17.63 -5.59
N ARG A 119 3.20 -17.20 -4.34
CA ARG A 119 3.90 -16.00 -3.88
C ARG A 119 5.30 -16.35 -3.46
N ASN A 120 6.28 -15.86 -4.20
CA ASN A 120 7.68 -15.91 -3.78
C ASN A 120 7.99 -14.66 -2.97
N ALA A 121 8.37 -14.80 -1.71
CA ALA A 121 8.70 -13.67 -0.84
C ALA A 121 9.77 -12.77 -1.50
N TYR A 122 9.49 -11.49 -1.58
CA TYR A 122 10.36 -10.50 -2.20
C TYR A 122 10.23 -9.16 -1.49
N ASN A 123 11.28 -8.74 -0.81
CA ASN A 123 11.33 -7.40 -0.22
C ASN A 123 11.69 -6.40 -1.31
N ASN A 124 10.70 -5.66 -1.78
CA ASN A 124 10.89 -4.66 -2.82
C ASN A 124 11.69 -3.46 -2.25
N PRO A 125 12.93 -3.21 -2.72
CA PRO A 125 13.77 -2.12 -2.20
C PRO A 125 13.21 -0.71 -2.52
N ALA A 126 12.29 -0.60 -3.46
CA ALA A 126 11.62 0.66 -3.78
C ALA A 126 10.48 1.00 -2.81
N VAL A 127 10.11 0.07 -1.91
CA VAL A 127 9.02 0.23 -0.95
C VAL A 127 9.62 0.30 0.45
N SER A 128 9.68 1.49 1.05
CA SER A 128 10.21 1.70 2.40
C SER A 128 9.28 1.19 3.50
N MET A 129 7.97 1.12 3.23
CA MET A 129 6.94 0.57 4.12
C MET A 129 5.76 0.10 3.27
N SER A 130 5.30 -1.15 3.47
CA SER A 130 4.15 -1.68 2.77
C SER A 130 2.83 -1.06 3.25
N GLN A 131 1.78 -1.09 2.42
CA GLN A 131 0.45 -0.62 2.86
C GLN A 131 -0.11 -1.42 4.03
N ALA A 132 0.22 -2.70 4.13
CA ALA A 132 -0.17 -3.54 5.26
C ALA A 132 0.49 -3.05 6.56
N ASP A 133 1.79 -2.75 6.53
CA ASP A 133 2.51 -2.21 7.68
C ASP A 133 1.98 -0.83 8.07
N MET A 134 1.74 0.05 7.09
CA MET A 134 1.11 1.36 7.34
C MET A 134 -0.24 1.20 8.04
N THR A 135 -1.05 0.26 7.60
CA THR A 135 -2.37 -0.01 8.21
C THR A 135 -2.23 -0.52 9.64
N GLN A 136 -1.27 -1.41 9.91
CA GLN A 136 -1.01 -1.94 11.25
C GLN A 136 -0.56 -0.80 12.20
N PHE A 137 0.40 0.02 11.79
CA PHE A 137 0.83 1.20 12.56
C PHE A 137 -0.32 2.19 12.79
N ALA A 138 -1.10 2.49 11.76
CA ALA A 138 -2.23 3.40 11.85
C ALA A 138 -3.27 2.91 12.87
N ARG A 139 -3.56 1.60 12.91
CA ARG A 139 -4.48 0.99 13.90
C ARG A 139 -3.93 1.05 15.33
N ARG A 140 -2.63 0.85 15.52
CA ARG A 140 -1.98 1.03 16.83
C ARG A 140 -2.09 2.48 17.32
N ILE A 141 -1.84 3.45 16.44
CA ILE A 141 -1.97 4.88 16.74
C ILE A 141 -3.42 5.24 17.07
N TRP A 142 -4.37 4.71 16.31
CA TRP A 142 -5.80 4.87 16.59
C TRP A 142 -6.16 4.47 18.02
N ASN A 143 -5.57 3.41 18.55
CA ASN A 143 -5.81 2.92 19.90
C ASN A 143 -4.99 3.65 20.98
N SER A 144 -4.07 4.55 20.58
CA SER A 144 -3.27 5.33 21.52
C SER A 144 -4.04 6.51 22.10
N PRO A 145 -3.75 6.95 23.33
CA PRO A 145 -4.34 8.15 23.91
C PRO A 145 -3.86 9.41 23.17
N ALA A 146 -4.73 10.40 23.07
CA ALA A 146 -4.40 11.67 22.43
C ALA A 146 -3.36 12.46 23.23
N LYS A 147 -2.26 12.86 22.58
CA LYS A 147 -1.18 13.69 23.13
C LYS A 147 -1.43 15.18 22.91
N TYR A 148 -1.88 15.55 21.70
CA TYR A 148 -2.13 16.94 21.33
C TYR A 148 -3.52 17.37 21.83
N ARG A 149 -3.59 18.46 22.59
CA ARG A 149 -4.87 18.97 23.14
C ARG A 149 -5.27 20.34 22.59
N ASN A 150 -4.29 21.11 22.13
CA ASN A 150 -4.47 22.51 21.76
C ASN A 150 -4.60 22.74 20.26
N VAL A 151 -4.15 21.81 19.43
CA VAL A 151 -4.21 21.89 17.97
C VAL A 151 -5.61 21.49 17.51
N ARG A 152 -6.44 22.50 17.26
CA ARG A 152 -7.85 22.32 16.87
C ARG A 152 -8.38 23.51 16.10
N SER A 153 -9.39 23.25 15.29
CA SER A 153 -10.18 24.24 14.58
C SER A 153 -11.67 24.07 14.88
N ARG A 154 -12.44 25.13 14.78
CA ARG A 154 -13.90 25.12 14.97
C ARG A 154 -14.57 25.90 13.86
N GLU A 155 -15.38 25.22 13.07
CA GLU A 155 -16.16 25.80 11.98
C GLU A 155 -17.52 25.11 11.89
N HIS A 156 -18.56 25.84 11.53
CA HIS A 156 -19.91 25.30 11.33
C HIS A 156 -20.44 24.42 12.48
N ARG A 157 -20.11 24.76 13.74
CA ARG A 157 -20.41 23.96 14.95
C ARG A 157 -19.76 22.56 14.93
N MET A 158 -18.72 22.37 14.11
CA MET A 158 -17.85 21.20 14.12
C MET A 158 -16.50 21.55 14.76
N THR A 159 -15.82 20.58 15.28
CA THR A 159 -14.47 20.75 15.85
C THR A 159 -13.57 19.66 15.28
N MET A 160 -12.54 20.04 14.54
CA MET A 160 -11.47 19.13 14.11
C MET A 160 -10.28 19.28 15.06
N ARG A 161 -9.68 18.18 15.47
CA ARG A 161 -8.56 18.12 16.41
C ARG A 161 -7.46 17.22 15.91
N LEU A 162 -6.23 17.60 16.20
CA LEU A 162 -5.08 16.71 16.14
C LEU A 162 -5.05 15.89 17.43
N ASN A 163 -5.04 14.56 17.31
CA ASN A 163 -4.88 13.66 18.45
C ASN A 163 -3.40 13.29 18.65
N ASN A 164 -2.74 12.80 17.58
CA ASN A 164 -1.36 12.34 17.62
C ASN A 164 -0.65 12.60 16.29
N ILE A 165 0.67 12.72 16.35
CA ILE A 165 1.58 12.58 15.21
C ILE A 165 2.66 11.58 15.60
N TYR A 166 2.89 10.57 14.74
CA TYR A 166 3.98 9.62 14.87
C TYR A 166 4.87 9.67 13.64
N ALA A 167 6.19 9.61 13.86
CA ALA A 167 7.19 9.46 12.81
C ALA A 167 7.67 7.99 12.80
N VAL A 168 7.34 7.26 11.74
CA VAL A 168 7.72 5.84 11.58
C VAL A 168 8.37 5.64 10.22
N GLY A 169 9.61 5.17 10.19
CA GLY A 169 10.37 5.07 8.93
C GLY A 169 10.37 6.41 8.18
N ASP A 170 9.95 6.39 6.93
CA ASP A 170 9.87 7.57 6.04
C ASP A 170 8.48 8.22 6.03
N TYR A 171 7.65 7.99 7.05
CA TYR A 171 6.27 8.47 7.06
C TYR A 171 5.89 9.16 8.36
N PHE A 172 4.97 10.14 8.22
CA PHE A 172 4.21 10.71 9.32
C PHE A 172 2.82 10.11 9.35
N PHE A 173 2.39 9.68 10.52
CA PHE A 173 1.04 9.20 10.82
C PHE A 173 0.31 10.27 11.63
N ILE A 174 -0.68 10.89 11.05
CA ILE A 174 -1.41 12.03 11.63
C ILE A 174 -2.81 11.55 12.01
N ASP A 175 -3.06 11.44 13.31
CA ASP A 175 -4.34 11.03 13.88
C ASP A 175 -5.20 12.25 14.16
N ILE A 176 -6.32 12.35 13.49
CA ILE A 176 -7.29 13.43 13.62
C ILE A 176 -8.66 12.94 14.07
N SER A 177 -9.39 13.78 14.76
CA SER A 177 -10.80 13.55 15.08
C SER A 177 -11.66 14.77 14.78
N ILE A 178 -12.90 14.53 14.37
CA ILE A 178 -13.91 15.55 14.11
C ILE A 178 -15.14 15.25 14.96
N GLU A 179 -15.60 16.24 15.71
CA GLU A 179 -16.87 16.24 16.42
C GLU A 179 -17.86 17.13 15.68
N ASN A 180 -19.01 16.58 15.29
CA ASN A 180 -20.10 17.33 14.66
C ASN A 180 -21.25 17.53 15.68
N LYS A 181 -21.42 18.76 16.15
CA LYS A 181 -22.47 19.15 17.11
C LYS A 181 -23.77 19.58 16.43
N THR A 182 -23.87 19.38 15.12
CA THR A 182 -25.11 19.63 14.38
C THR A 182 -25.95 18.35 14.28
N ASN A 183 -27.24 18.51 14.03
CA ASN A 183 -28.14 17.39 13.73
C ASN A 183 -28.04 16.93 12.26
N ILE A 184 -27.26 17.64 11.44
CA ILE A 184 -27.11 17.37 10.00
C ILE A 184 -25.88 16.46 9.82
N ARG A 185 -26.07 15.32 9.16
CA ARG A 185 -24.99 14.44 8.75
C ARG A 185 -24.03 15.21 7.82
N PHE A 186 -22.74 14.91 7.92
CA PHE A 186 -21.71 15.43 7.05
C PHE A 186 -21.40 14.38 5.98
N ASP A 187 -21.71 14.66 4.72
CA ASP A 187 -21.42 13.80 3.59
C ASP A 187 -20.07 14.23 3.00
N ILE A 188 -19.04 13.40 3.18
CA ILE A 188 -17.66 13.73 2.80
C ILE A 188 -17.55 13.76 1.28
N ASP A 189 -17.08 14.87 0.75
CA ASP A 189 -16.66 15.01 -0.63
C ASP A 189 -15.19 14.60 -0.78
N GLU A 190 -14.31 15.30 -0.06
CA GLU A 190 -12.88 15.09 -0.17
C GLU A 190 -12.16 15.41 1.14
N ILE A 191 -11.04 14.71 1.37
CA ILE A 191 -10.05 15.04 2.40
C ILE A 191 -8.77 15.43 1.66
N ARG A 192 -8.39 16.70 1.75
CA ARG A 192 -7.17 17.24 1.14
C ARG A 192 -6.13 17.53 2.20
N VAL A 193 -4.89 17.25 1.86
CA VAL A 193 -3.73 17.65 2.67
C VAL A 193 -2.91 18.63 1.86
N LYS A 194 -2.64 19.79 2.43
CA LYS A 194 -1.96 20.88 1.72
C LYS A 194 -0.84 21.46 2.59
N LEU A 195 0.24 21.86 1.95
CA LEU A 195 1.25 22.73 2.53
C LEU A 195 1.04 24.14 1.98
N ALA A 196 0.72 25.10 2.84
CA ALA A 196 0.38 26.45 2.45
C ALA A 196 1.18 27.49 3.25
N ASP A 197 1.27 28.73 2.75
CA ASP A 197 1.87 29.83 3.48
C ASP A 197 0.97 30.27 4.65
N LYS A 198 1.52 30.47 5.86
CA LYS A 198 0.79 30.94 7.04
C LYS A 198 0.18 32.35 6.85
N LYS A 199 0.86 33.20 6.11
CA LYS A 199 0.43 34.58 5.86
C LYS A 199 0.38 34.83 4.35
N VAL A 200 -0.80 35.11 3.85
CA VAL A 200 -1.01 35.59 2.49
C VAL A 200 -1.08 37.12 2.57
N THR A 201 -0.03 37.81 2.16
CA THR A 201 -0.08 39.27 1.98
C THR A 201 -0.67 39.56 0.59
N LYS A 202 -1.43 40.68 0.47
CA LYS A 202 -2.15 41.03 -0.77
C LYS A 202 -1.27 41.15 -2.04
N ALA A 203 0.04 41.11 -1.90
CA ALA A 203 1.02 41.25 -2.99
C ALA A 203 1.77 39.94 -3.33
N THR A 204 1.49 38.84 -2.66
CA THR A 204 2.26 37.59 -2.86
C THR A 204 1.33 36.49 -3.37
N ASN A 205 1.74 35.79 -4.43
CA ASN A 205 1.08 34.57 -4.86
C ASN A 205 1.27 33.51 -3.75
N ALA A 206 0.19 33.14 -3.08
CA ALA A 206 0.22 32.05 -2.11
C ALA A 206 0.60 30.75 -2.79
N GLN A 207 1.70 30.14 -2.36
CA GLN A 207 2.09 28.81 -2.84
C GLN A 207 1.36 27.74 -2.03
N ILE A 208 0.49 27.00 -2.69
CA ILE A 208 -0.19 25.84 -2.12
C ILE A 208 0.35 24.59 -2.82
N VAL A 209 0.91 23.67 -2.06
CA VAL A 209 1.32 22.35 -2.55
C VAL A 209 0.38 21.32 -1.99
N GLU A 210 -0.35 20.64 -2.84
CA GLU A 210 -1.21 19.53 -2.46
C GLU A 210 -0.36 18.27 -2.24
N LEU A 211 -0.63 17.55 -1.15
CA LEU A 211 0.11 16.37 -0.75
C LEU A 211 -0.82 15.15 -0.87
N THR A 212 -0.37 14.15 -1.60
CA THR A 212 -1.10 12.89 -1.73
C THR A 212 -0.79 11.98 -0.54
N PRO A 213 -1.79 11.61 0.29
CA PRO A 213 -1.59 10.64 1.34
C PRO A 213 -1.18 9.26 0.81
N ALA A 214 -0.21 8.63 1.46
CA ALA A 214 0.17 7.24 1.19
C ALA A 214 -0.91 6.26 1.67
N LEU A 215 -1.61 6.62 2.75
CA LEU A 215 -2.74 5.88 3.30
C LEU A 215 -3.72 6.84 4.00
N VAL A 216 -5.01 6.57 3.84
CA VAL A 216 -6.11 7.09 4.67
C VAL A 216 -6.80 5.87 5.27
N LEU A 217 -6.69 5.69 6.59
CA LEU A 217 -7.06 4.42 7.25
C LEU A 217 -8.55 4.09 7.08
N GLU A 218 -9.43 5.06 7.30
CA GLU A 218 -10.88 4.88 7.23
C GLU A 218 -11.47 5.74 6.11
N GLN A 219 -12.00 5.07 5.09
CA GLN A 219 -12.65 5.72 3.94
C GLN A 219 -14.16 5.63 4.07
N VAL A 220 -14.74 6.43 4.98
CA VAL A 220 -16.20 6.51 5.12
C VAL A 220 -16.77 7.64 4.25
N LYS A 221 -17.96 7.42 3.72
CA LYS A 221 -18.64 8.41 2.86
C LYS A 221 -19.31 9.53 3.64
N SER A 222 -19.63 9.30 4.92
CA SER A 222 -20.35 10.27 5.75
C SER A 222 -20.29 9.92 7.23
N PHE A 223 -20.53 10.94 8.10
CA PHE A 223 -20.67 10.73 9.55
C PHE A 223 -21.71 11.69 10.14
N ARG A 224 -22.30 11.33 11.28
CA ARG A 224 -23.31 12.17 11.94
C ARG A 224 -22.73 12.95 13.13
N HIS A 225 -22.09 12.28 14.08
CA HIS A 225 -21.64 12.89 15.32
C HIS A 225 -20.13 12.97 15.44
N GLY A 226 -19.42 11.99 14.97
CA GLY A 226 -17.96 11.94 15.08
C GLY A 226 -17.31 11.18 13.92
N TYR A 227 -16.10 11.59 13.64
CA TYR A 227 -15.21 10.95 12.68
C TYR A 227 -13.81 10.96 13.25
N ARG A 228 -13.06 9.89 13.05
CA ARG A 228 -11.64 9.81 13.38
C ARG A 228 -10.91 9.14 12.24
N ASN A 229 -9.69 9.55 11.98
CA ASN A 229 -8.87 8.92 10.94
C ASN A 229 -7.39 9.07 11.25
N VAL A 230 -6.59 8.15 10.69
CA VAL A 230 -5.13 8.29 10.62
C VAL A 230 -4.75 8.45 9.16
N ILE A 231 -4.12 9.59 8.85
CA ILE A 231 -3.64 9.95 7.51
C ILE A 231 -2.13 9.76 7.50
N VAL A 232 -1.62 8.99 6.54
CA VAL A 232 -0.18 8.72 6.41
C VAL A 232 0.39 9.55 5.26
N LEU A 233 1.40 10.34 5.56
CA LEU A 233 2.12 11.18 4.60
C LEU A 233 3.59 10.78 4.55
N LYS A 234 4.21 10.92 3.39
CA LYS A 234 5.67 10.82 3.31
C LYS A 234 6.31 11.93 4.14
N LYS A 235 7.36 11.62 4.89
CA LYS A 235 8.12 12.60 5.67
C LYS A 235 8.57 13.77 4.81
N MET A 236 8.37 14.96 5.32
CA MET A 236 8.82 16.18 4.71
C MET A 236 9.28 17.17 5.78
N THR A 237 10.14 18.05 5.39
CA THR A 237 10.51 19.25 6.18
C THR A 237 9.97 20.47 5.47
N PHE A 238 9.50 21.43 6.23
CA PHE A 238 9.03 22.69 5.70
C PHE A 238 9.38 23.85 6.64
N PRO A 239 9.58 25.07 6.13
CA PRO A 239 9.94 26.21 6.95
C PRO A 239 8.77 26.69 7.81
N ASN A 240 9.07 27.45 8.87
CA ASN A 240 8.11 27.91 9.86
C ASN A 240 7.07 28.91 9.31
N ASP A 241 7.27 29.47 8.15
CA ASP A 241 6.30 30.34 7.44
C ASP A 241 5.23 29.53 6.68
N LYS A 242 5.37 28.21 6.62
CA LYS A 242 4.39 27.30 6.05
C LYS A 242 3.65 26.52 7.15
N VAL A 243 2.47 26.04 6.81
CA VAL A 243 1.60 25.25 7.67
C VAL A 243 1.05 24.04 6.90
N LEU A 244 1.02 22.89 7.56
CA LEU A 244 0.36 21.71 7.05
C LEU A 244 -1.14 21.80 7.36
N THR A 245 -1.96 21.83 6.33
CA THR A 245 -3.43 21.98 6.47
C THR A 245 -4.11 20.69 6.03
N ILE A 246 -4.95 20.14 6.90
CA ILE A 246 -5.88 19.05 6.55
C ILE A 246 -7.26 19.67 6.40
N GLU A 247 -7.84 19.59 5.23
CA GLU A 247 -9.15 20.14 4.88
C GLU A 247 -10.12 19.02 4.56
N MET A 248 -11.35 19.11 5.05
CA MET A 248 -12.44 18.21 4.70
C MET A 248 -13.61 19.02 4.18
N THR A 249 -14.09 18.67 2.98
CA THR A 249 -15.20 19.34 2.30
C THR A 249 -16.44 18.46 2.24
N GLU A 250 -17.63 19.08 2.24
CA GLU A 250 -18.92 18.39 2.15
C GLU A 250 -19.46 18.37 0.73
N LYS A 251 -20.06 17.25 0.33
CA LYS A 251 -20.73 17.03 -0.98
C LYS A 251 -22.00 17.87 -1.12
N GLN A 252 -21.89 19.16 -1.33
CA GLN A 252 -23.07 20.03 -1.59
C GLN A 252 -22.66 21.33 -2.29
N ILE A 253 -23.59 21.94 -3.00
CA ILE A 253 -23.41 23.32 -3.48
C ILE A 253 -23.29 24.21 -2.25
N SER A 254 -22.17 24.85 -2.01
CA SER A 254 -21.88 25.63 -0.78
C SER A 254 -21.82 24.75 0.49
N GLY A 255 -21.28 23.53 0.37
CA GLY A 255 -21.10 22.61 1.47
C GLY A 255 -20.21 23.18 2.58
N ARG A 256 -20.40 22.64 3.80
CA ARG A 256 -19.53 22.98 4.93
C ARG A 256 -18.11 22.50 4.64
N ASN A 257 -17.17 23.29 5.03
CA ASN A 257 -15.79 22.87 5.02
C ASN A 257 -15.20 23.05 6.44
N ILE A 258 -14.25 22.21 6.80
CA ILE A 258 -13.50 22.33 8.03
C ILE A 258 -12.04 22.01 7.76
N HIS A 259 -11.15 22.82 8.33
CA HIS A 259 -9.71 22.63 8.16
C HIS A 259 -8.99 22.62 9.49
N LEU A 260 -7.85 21.94 9.55
CA LEU A 260 -6.94 21.88 10.69
C LEU A 260 -5.56 22.31 10.25
N ASN A 261 -5.02 23.32 10.89
CA ASN A 261 -3.65 23.77 10.67
C ASN A 261 -2.73 23.14 11.72
N ILE A 262 -1.65 22.54 11.25
CA ILE A 262 -0.61 21.88 12.03
C ILE A 262 0.70 22.61 11.75
N ASP A 263 1.28 23.21 12.79
CA ASP A 263 2.54 23.92 12.68
C ASP A 263 3.74 22.96 12.58
N TYR A 264 4.86 23.44 12.05
CA TYR A 264 6.05 22.60 11.95
C TYR A 264 6.59 22.17 13.33
N GLU A 265 6.43 22.99 14.35
CA GLU A 265 6.77 22.66 15.73
C GLU A 265 5.96 21.47 16.27
N ASP A 266 4.68 21.37 15.89
CA ASP A 266 3.84 20.22 16.23
C ASP A 266 4.39 18.94 15.55
N VAL A 267 4.80 19.05 14.28
CA VAL A 267 5.40 17.94 13.54
C VAL A 267 6.76 17.53 14.13
N LEU A 268 7.59 18.48 14.54
CA LEU A 268 8.86 18.21 15.22
C LEU A 268 8.68 17.51 16.58
N SER A 269 7.51 17.69 17.21
CA SER A 269 7.14 17.04 18.47
C SER A 269 6.50 15.66 18.28
N ALA A 270 6.55 15.12 17.07
CA ALA A 270 6.00 13.78 16.75
C ALA A 270 6.64 12.69 17.61
N ASP A 271 5.81 11.74 18.06
CA ASP A 271 6.28 10.55 18.75
C ASP A 271 6.90 9.55 17.75
N SER A 272 7.66 8.60 18.28
CA SER A 272 8.21 7.47 17.52
C SER A 272 7.88 6.16 18.21
N PHE A 273 7.65 5.09 17.46
CA PHE A 273 7.62 3.75 18.02
C PHE A 273 9.04 3.26 18.23
N ASN A 274 9.32 2.69 19.41
CA ASN A 274 10.57 1.99 19.66
C ASN A 274 10.56 0.70 18.81
N ARG A 275 11.58 0.46 18.00
CA ARG A 275 11.68 -0.66 17.05
C ARG A 275 11.53 -2.04 17.76
N VAL A 276 11.91 -2.10 19.04
CA VAL A 276 11.82 -3.31 19.89
C VAL A 276 10.36 -3.77 20.10
N LEU A 277 9.37 -2.88 20.03
CA LEU A 277 7.96 -3.25 20.22
C LEU A 277 7.29 -3.84 18.95
N LEU A 278 8.02 -3.94 17.86
CA LEU A 278 7.53 -4.45 16.58
C LEU A 278 7.95 -5.91 16.31
N GLU A 279 8.89 -6.43 17.09
CA GLU A 279 9.45 -7.79 16.94
C GLU A 279 8.83 -8.82 17.92
N GLU A 280 7.89 -8.39 18.78
CA GLU A 280 7.22 -9.26 19.76
C GLU A 280 5.78 -9.62 19.34
N GLU A 281 5.61 -10.22 18.15
CA GLU A 281 4.41 -11.02 17.83
C GLU A 281 4.76 -12.19 16.91
#